data_e74ebdc7cf1d3c35d3416e8e1bdcd42e
#
_entry.id   e74ebdc7cf1d3c35d3416e8e1bdcd42e
#
_cell.length_a   1.000
_cell.length_b   1.000
_cell.length_c   1.000
_cell.angle_alpha   90.00
_cell.angle_beta   90.00
_cell.angle_gamma   90.00
#
_symmetry.space_group_name_H-M   'P 1'
#
loop_
_entity.id
_entity.type
_entity.pdbx_description
1 polymer ?
#
loop_
_entity_poly.entity_id
_entity_poly.type
_entity_poly.pdbx_seq_one_letter_code
_entity_poly.pdbx_strand_id
1 'polypeptide(L)'
;EKCRNKYGDRFVGIAYHLYGNGTDPMTPTAYPDLGWAGAPSCFLDRNGKQADPYYGTKQTGIIDDIEACMLVPPLVEVKADAALTEDFTRVKVNATVEALGEGTYSLDFILLADGLTGPKFIQHNYYSMYTADQLNITEEDPLFQYISGSTYGSSSCMPLYNDVAIA
;
A
#
# COMPACT_ATOMS: atom_id res chain seq x y z
N GLU A 1 -3.78 3.24 6.18
CA GLU A 1 -3.80 3.76 7.57
C GLU A 1 -4.83 3.02 8.43
N LYS A 2 -6.11 2.93 8.06
CA LYS A 2 -7.16 2.23 8.82
C LYS A 2 -6.81 0.76 9.09
N CYS A 3 -6.30 0.04 8.10
CA CYS A 3 -5.87 -1.35 8.27
C CYS A 3 -4.65 -1.46 9.19
N ARG A 4 -3.68 -0.56 9.06
CA ARG A 4 -2.51 -0.51 9.94
C ARG A 4 -2.93 -0.27 11.40
N ASN A 5 -3.83 0.68 11.64
CA ASN A 5 -4.35 0.95 12.97
C ASN A 5 -5.10 -0.24 13.57
N LYS A 6 -5.83 -1.02 12.73
CA LYS A 6 -6.60 -2.19 13.18
C LYS A 6 -5.73 -3.42 13.44
N TYR A 7 -4.74 -3.68 12.58
CA TYR A 7 -4.01 -4.96 12.57
C TYR A 7 -2.56 -4.86 13.05
N GLY A 8 -2.03 -3.63 13.21
CA GLY A 8 -0.65 -3.39 13.65
C GLY A 8 0.37 -4.08 12.73
N ASP A 9 1.34 -4.74 13.33
CA ASP A 9 2.44 -5.43 12.65
C ASP A 9 2.00 -6.62 11.77
N ARG A 10 0.72 -7.02 11.88
CA ARG A 10 0.13 -8.06 11.01
C ARG A 10 -0.30 -7.54 9.65
N PHE A 11 -0.19 -6.24 9.40
CA PHE A 11 -0.55 -5.62 8.13
C PHE A 11 0.64 -4.84 7.57
N VAL A 12 1.07 -5.22 6.37
CA VAL A 12 2.06 -4.47 5.59
C VAL A 12 1.39 -3.93 4.34
N GLY A 13 1.26 -2.61 4.27
CA GLY A 13 0.80 -1.92 3.06
C GLY A 13 1.97 -1.70 2.11
N ILE A 14 1.75 -1.91 0.81
CA ILE A 14 2.74 -1.62 -0.24
C ILE A 14 2.02 -0.84 -1.33
N ALA A 15 2.42 0.41 -1.54
CA ALA A 15 1.86 1.27 -2.57
C ALA A 15 2.78 1.32 -3.79
N TYR A 16 2.27 0.88 -4.93
CA TYR A 16 2.95 1.00 -6.22
C TYR A 16 2.36 2.13 -7.04
N HIS A 17 3.16 3.10 -7.42
CA HIS A 17 2.80 4.18 -8.33
C HIS A 17 3.13 3.76 -9.76
N LEU A 18 2.12 3.65 -10.64
CA LEU A 18 2.27 2.95 -11.91
C LEU A 18 2.24 3.87 -13.15
N TYR A 19 1.66 5.05 -13.05
CA TYR A 19 1.42 5.90 -14.23
C TYR A 19 2.43 7.03 -14.42
N GLY A 20 3.64 6.82 -14.00
CA GLY A 20 4.62 7.89 -14.04
C GLY A 20 5.08 8.30 -15.43
N ASN A 21 5.07 7.45 -16.45
CA ASN A 21 5.78 7.72 -17.72
C ASN A 21 7.10 8.47 -17.49
N GLY A 22 7.77 8.21 -16.35
CA GLY A 22 8.90 8.97 -15.87
C GLY A 22 8.57 10.31 -15.20
N THR A 23 7.30 10.64 -14.97
CA THR A 23 6.86 11.92 -14.35
C THR A 23 6.50 11.81 -12.88
N ASP A 24 6.01 10.65 -12.41
CA ASP A 24 5.79 10.41 -10.99
C ASP A 24 7.09 9.91 -10.34
N PRO A 25 7.70 10.70 -9.44
CA PRO A 25 8.95 10.31 -8.79
C PRO A 25 8.83 9.14 -7.81
N MET A 26 7.59 8.69 -7.53
CA MET A 26 7.30 7.52 -6.71
C MET A 26 7.13 6.24 -7.52
N THR A 27 7.23 6.28 -8.85
CA THR A 27 7.15 5.07 -9.68
C THR A 27 8.41 4.24 -9.50
N PRO A 28 8.31 2.97 -9.04
CA PRO A 28 9.47 2.12 -8.87
C PRO A 28 10.05 1.68 -10.22
N THR A 29 11.31 1.24 -10.21
CA THR A 29 11.98 0.71 -11.41
C THR A 29 11.43 -0.64 -11.87
N ALA A 30 10.83 -1.39 -10.95
CA ALA A 30 10.17 -2.66 -11.21
C ALA A 30 8.99 -2.86 -10.25
N TYR A 31 8.00 -3.63 -10.68
CA TYR A 31 6.87 -4.05 -9.84
C TYR A 31 6.40 -5.45 -10.26
N PRO A 32 5.78 -6.22 -9.33
CA PRO A 32 5.34 -7.56 -9.63
C PRO A 32 4.21 -7.56 -10.66
N ASP A 33 4.23 -8.55 -11.54
CA ASP A 33 3.07 -8.84 -12.39
C ASP A 33 2.02 -9.59 -11.56
N LEU A 34 1.01 -8.87 -11.12
CA LEU A 34 -0.13 -9.43 -10.37
C LEU A 34 -1.39 -9.58 -11.23
N GLY A 35 -1.26 -9.40 -12.56
CA GLY A 35 -2.39 -9.49 -13.47
C GLY A 35 -3.36 -8.30 -13.36
N TRP A 36 -2.90 -7.13 -12.95
CA TRP A 36 -3.74 -5.94 -12.84
C TRP A 36 -4.15 -5.42 -14.23
N ALA A 37 -5.40 -4.98 -14.35
CA ALA A 37 -5.95 -4.44 -15.60
C ALA A 37 -5.97 -2.90 -15.66
N GLY A 38 -5.74 -2.25 -14.53
CA GLY A 38 -5.75 -0.79 -14.42
C GLY A 38 -5.56 -0.33 -12.98
N ALA A 39 -5.40 0.96 -12.77
CA ALA A 39 -5.29 1.56 -11.45
C ALA A 39 -6.55 2.41 -11.14
N PRO A 40 -6.96 2.45 -9.87
CA PRO A 40 -6.36 1.72 -8.75
C PRO A 40 -6.75 0.24 -8.73
N SER A 41 -5.82 -0.61 -8.36
CA SER A 41 -6.04 -2.04 -8.09
C SER A 41 -5.45 -2.39 -6.73
N CYS A 42 -6.05 -3.34 -6.04
CA CYS A 42 -5.59 -3.82 -4.75
C CYS A 42 -5.49 -5.35 -4.77
N PHE A 43 -4.40 -5.87 -4.23
CA PHE A 43 -4.17 -7.32 -4.09
C PHE A 43 -3.75 -7.62 -2.66
N LEU A 44 -4.25 -8.73 -2.13
CA LEU A 44 -3.88 -9.23 -0.81
C LEU A 44 -2.95 -10.42 -0.96
N ASP A 45 -1.93 -10.51 -0.09
CA ASP A 45 -0.94 -11.58 -0.02
C ASP A 45 -0.27 -11.92 -1.37
N ARG A 46 -0.26 -10.99 -2.32
CA ARG A 46 0.28 -11.16 -3.66
C ARG A 46 -0.22 -12.43 -4.39
N ASN A 47 -1.42 -12.89 -4.06
CA ASN A 47 -1.98 -14.15 -4.57
C ASN A 47 -2.69 -14.02 -5.94
N GLY A 48 -2.61 -12.87 -6.59
CA GLY A 48 -3.25 -12.60 -7.88
C GLY A 48 -4.77 -12.34 -7.79
N LYS A 49 -5.36 -12.45 -6.61
CA LYS A 49 -6.78 -12.12 -6.41
C LYS A 49 -6.91 -10.63 -6.12
N GLN A 50 -7.58 -9.93 -7.02
CA GLN A 50 -7.90 -8.51 -6.81
C GLN A 50 -8.96 -8.36 -5.73
N ALA A 51 -8.71 -7.45 -4.77
CA ALA A 51 -9.67 -6.98 -3.80
C ALA A 51 -10.20 -5.61 -4.22
N ASP A 52 -11.40 -5.26 -3.75
CA ASP A 52 -11.97 -3.93 -4.00
C ASP A 52 -11.45 -2.93 -2.96
N PRO A 53 -10.65 -1.94 -3.36
CA PRO A 53 -10.11 -0.95 -2.44
C PRO A 53 -11.12 0.15 -2.06
N TYR A 54 -12.29 0.17 -2.70
CA TYR A 54 -13.25 1.25 -2.55
C TYR A 54 -14.30 0.99 -1.47
N TYR A 55 -14.55 1.99 -0.65
CA TYR A 55 -15.67 2.01 0.29
C TYR A 55 -17.06 2.02 -0.40
N GLY A 56 -17.15 2.42 -1.66
CA GLY A 56 -18.40 2.61 -2.37
C GLY A 56 -19.19 1.32 -2.62
N THR A 57 -18.51 0.17 -2.72
CA THR A 57 -19.16 -1.13 -2.97
C THR A 57 -19.37 -1.94 -1.70
N LYS A 58 -18.51 -1.76 -0.71
CA LYS A 58 -18.63 -2.37 0.63
C LYS A 58 -18.29 -1.34 1.69
N GLN A 59 -19.11 -1.18 2.73
CA GLN A 59 -18.81 -0.29 3.86
C GLN A 59 -17.54 -0.70 4.62
N THR A 60 -17.17 -1.97 4.57
CA THR A 60 -15.96 -2.55 5.17
C THR A 60 -14.72 -2.38 4.27
N GLY A 61 -14.90 -1.99 2.99
CA GLY A 61 -13.80 -1.95 2.03
C GLY A 61 -13.11 -3.31 1.92
N ILE A 62 -11.77 -3.32 2.05
CA ILE A 62 -10.95 -4.54 2.00
C ILE A 62 -10.84 -5.28 3.33
N ILE A 63 -11.51 -4.82 4.40
CA ILE A 63 -11.32 -5.38 5.75
C ILE A 63 -11.75 -6.85 5.82
N ASP A 64 -12.89 -7.19 5.25
CA ASP A 64 -13.39 -8.57 5.25
C ASP A 64 -12.46 -9.50 4.45
N ASP A 65 -11.89 -8.99 3.35
CA ASP A 65 -10.94 -9.76 2.53
C ASP A 65 -9.61 -9.98 3.28
N ILE A 66 -9.13 -8.99 4.03
CA ILE A 66 -7.95 -9.13 4.91
C ILE A 66 -8.23 -10.16 6.01
N GLU A 67 -9.38 -10.10 6.67
CA GLU A 67 -9.74 -11.05 7.73
C GLU A 67 -9.83 -12.48 7.19
N ALA A 68 -10.34 -12.65 5.98
CA ALA A 68 -10.35 -13.96 5.33
C ALA A 68 -8.93 -14.47 5.03
N CYS A 69 -8.01 -13.61 4.57
CA CYS A 69 -6.61 -13.98 4.36
C CYS A 69 -5.91 -14.37 5.67
N MET A 70 -6.23 -13.69 6.79
CA MET A 70 -5.64 -13.99 8.10
C MET A 70 -6.04 -15.37 8.69
N LEU A 71 -7.07 -15.99 8.13
CA LEU A 71 -7.49 -17.36 8.53
C LEU A 71 -6.69 -18.44 7.78
N VAL A 72 -5.98 -18.08 6.72
CA VAL A 72 -5.15 -19.04 5.96
C VAL A 72 -3.84 -19.26 6.72
N PRO A 73 -3.48 -20.52 7.05
CA PRO A 73 -2.20 -20.79 7.69
C PRO A 73 -1.02 -20.39 6.78
N PRO A 74 0.06 -19.84 7.34
CA PRO A 74 1.25 -19.53 6.54
C PRO A 74 1.92 -20.82 6.07
N LEU A 75 2.38 -20.81 4.83
CA LEU A 75 3.15 -21.93 4.24
C LEU A 75 4.66 -21.70 4.32
N VAL A 76 5.07 -20.52 4.74
CA VAL A 76 6.47 -20.11 4.83
C VAL A 76 6.67 -19.19 6.02
N GLU A 77 7.74 -19.40 6.76
CA GLU A 77 8.25 -18.46 7.76
C GLU A 77 9.49 -17.74 7.20
N VAL A 78 9.51 -16.42 7.32
CA VAL A 78 10.64 -15.59 6.88
C VAL A 78 11.14 -14.77 8.07
N LYS A 79 12.44 -14.87 8.33
CA LYS A 79 13.17 -13.99 9.28
C LYS A 79 14.16 -13.19 8.49
N ALA A 80 14.14 -11.87 8.62
CA ALA A 80 15.04 -10.99 7.89
C ALA A 80 15.62 -9.90 8.78
N ASP A 81 16.90 -9.59 8.54
CA ASP A 81 17.59 -8.44 9.08
C ASP A 81 18.07 -7.56 7.94
N ALA A 82 17.89 -6.25 8.07
CA ALA A 82 18.31 -5.29 7.07
C ALA A 82 19.15 -4.18 7.69
N ALA A 83 20.18 -3.74 6.98
CA ALA A 83 21.00 -2.61 7.38
C ALA A 83 21.44 -1.80 6.16
N LEU A 84 21.51 -0.48 6.34
CA LEU A 84 22.15 0.40 5.36
C LEU A 84 23.67 0.20 5.40
N THR A 85 24.32 0.31 4.25
CA THR A 85 25.78 0.39 4.16
C THR A 85 26.26 1.73 4.76
N GLU A 86 27.54 1.80 5.15
CA GLU A 86 28.14 3.01 5.76
C GLU A 86 28.03 4.25 4.86
N ASP A 87 28.05 4.06 3.56
CA ASP A 87 27.92 5.12 2.55
C ASP A 87 26.46 5.43 2.19
N PHE A 88 25.48 4.78 2.84
CA PHE A 88 24.04 4.92 2.61
C PHE A 88 23.58 4.69 1.16
N THR A 89 24.37 3.99 0.35
CA THR A 89 24.04 3.73 -1.05
C THR A 89 23.33 2.42 -1.30
N ARG A 90 23.35 1.50 -0.32
CA ARG A 90 22.79 0.14 -0.45
C ARG A 90 22.13 -0.30 0.85
N VAL A 91 21.14 -1.19 0.70
CA VAL A 91 20.59 -1.97 1.80
C VAL A 91 21.14 -3.39 1.70
N LYS A 92 21.76 -3.88 2.78
CA LYS A 92 22.16 -5.27 2.91
C LYS A 92 21.07 -6.01 3.68
N VAL A 93 20.53 -7.07 3.08
CA VAL A 93 19.49 -7.90 3.69
C VAL A 93 20.01 -9.32 3.86
N ASN A 94 19.80 -9.89 5.07
CA ASN A 94 19.99 -11.31 5.31
C ASN A 94 18.62 -11.90 5.64
N ALA A 95 18.24 -12.98 4.98
CA ALA A 95 16.96 -13.63 5.25
C ALA A 95 17.15 -15.14 5.42
N THR A 96 16.39 -15.70 6.35
CA THR A 96 16.22 -17.15 6.52
C THR A 96 14.77 -17.48 6.20
N VAL A 97 14.57 -18.48 5.35
CA VAL A 97 13.25 -18.93 4.91
C VAL A 97 13.08 -20.37 5.36
N GLU A 98 11.97 -20.65 6.05
CA GLU A 98 11.55 -21.99 6.43
C GLU A 98 10.23 -22.32 5.73
N ALA A 99 10.22 -23.39 4.94
CA ALA A 99 8.99 -23.90 4.31
C ALA A 99 8.22 -24.76 5.33
N LEU A 100 6.99 -24.36 5.62
CA LEU A 100 6.07 -25.05 6.53
C LEU A 100 5.14 -25.99 5.78
N GLY A 101 5.09 -25.90 4.45
CA GLY A 101 4.30 -26.75 3.57
C GLY A 101 5.04 -27.07 2.27
N GLU A 102 4.55 -28.07 1.55
CA GLU A 102 5.09 -28.42 0.24
C GLU A 102 4.76 -27.31 -0.78
N GLY A 103 5.72 -26.98 -1.64
CA GLY A 103 5.53 -25.98 -2.70
C GLY A 103 6.83 -25.47 -3.30
N THR A 104 6.69 -24.63 -4.31
CA THR A 104 7.79 -23.84 -4.87
C THR A 104 7.57 -22.40 -4.46
N TYR A 105 8.55 -21.80 -3.81
CA TYR A 105 8.45 -20.44 -3.27
C TYR A 105 9.52 -19.55 -3.90
N SER A 106 9.15 -18.30 -4.13
CA SER A 106 10.07 -17.23 -4.52
C SER A 106 10.22 -16.25 -3.37
N LEU A 107 11.42 -15.73 -3.15
CA LEU A 107 11.70 -14.67 -2.19
C LEU A 107 12.04 -13.39 -2.95
N ASP A 108 11.23 -12.36 -2.74
CA ASP A 108 11.46 -11.02 -3.28
C ASP A 108 11.70 -10.04 -2.15
N PHE A 109 12.51 -9.04 -2.41
CA PHE A 109 12.73 -7.92 -1.50
C PHE A 109 12.16 -6.65 -2.13
N ILE A 110 11.38 -5.91 -1.35
CA ILE A 110 10.77 -4.65 -1.77
C ILE A 110 11.25 -3.58 -0.82
N LEU A 111 11.90 -2.56 -1.35
CA LEU A 111 12.30 -1.39 -0.56
C LEU A 111 11.15 -0.40 -0.52
N LEU A 112 10.71 -0.06 0.68
CA LEU A 112 9.65 0.92 0.92
C LEU A 112 10.24 2.23 1.43
N ALA A 113 9.65 3.33 1.01
CA ALA A 113 9.93 4.66 1.54
C ALA A 113 8.71 5.21 2.28
N ASP A 114 8.98 5.80 3.43
CA ASP A 114 8.02 6.52 4.24
C ASP A 114 8.34 8.02 4.28
N GLY A 115 7.34 8.81 4.62
CA GLY A 115 7.54 10.25 4.82
C GLY A 115 7.78 11.04 3.53
N LEU A 116 7.40 10.50 2.37
CA LEU A 116 7.56 11.21 1.11
C LEU A 116 6.54 12.36 1.03
N THR A 117 7.04 13.58 0.88
CA THR A 117 6.23 14.79 0.72
C THR A 117 7.00 15.86 -0.04
N GLY A 118 6.32 16.90 -0.49
CA GLY A 118 6.94 18.02 -1.19
C GLY A 118 6.37 18.24 -2.58
N PRO A 119 6.70 19.37 -3.23
CA PRO A 119 6.07 19.80 -4.48
C PRO A 119 6.18 18.79 -5.65
N LYS A 120 7.20 17.94 -5.64
CA LYS A 120 7.38 16.91 -6.67
C LYS A 120 6.51 15.67 -6.46
N PHE A 121 5.85 15.54 -5.28
CA PHE A 121 4.99 14.40 -4.95
C PHE A 121 3.50 14.77 -4.95
N ILE A 122 3.10 15.84 -5.63
CA ILE A 122 1.70 16.24 -5.76
C ILE A 122 0.95 15.17 -6.55
N GLN A 123 -0.21 14.75 -6.01
CA GLN A 123 -1.09 13.77 -6.63
C GLN A 123 -2.48 14.36 -6.86
N HIS A 124 -3.21 13.79 -7.82
CA HIS A 124 -4.61 14.14 -8.03
C HIS A 124 -5.48 13.50 -6.95
N ASN A 125 -6.36 14.31 -6.35
CA ASN A 125 -7.28 13.86 -5.31
C ASN A 125 -8.71 13.73 -5.88
N TYR A 126 -9.12 12.51 -6.18
CA TYR A 126 -10.48 12.21 -6.66
C TYR A 126 -11.56 12.36 -5.58
N TYR A 127 -11.19 12.33 -4.31
CA TYR A 127 -12.15 12.50 -3.20
C TYR A 127 -12.51 13.97 -2.94
N SER A 128 -11.79 14.92 -3.52
CA SER A 128 -12.05 16.37 -3.37
C SER A 128 -13.45 16.81 -3.82
N MET A 129 -14.15 15.99 -4.59
CA MET A 129 -15.52 16.27 -5.06
C MET A 129 -16.61 15.66 -4.18
N TYR A 130 -16.26 14.89 -3.15
CA TYR A 130 -17.20 14.23 -2.27
C TYR A 130 -17.29 14.93 -0.91
N THR A 131 -18.46 14.81 -0.27
CA THR A 131 -18.69 15.19 1.14
C THR A 131 -18.66 13.95 2.04
N ALA A 132 -18.54 14.16 3.34
CA ALA A 132 -18.58 13.09 4.35
C ALA A 132 -19.87 12.27 4.25
N ASP A 133 -21.01 12.95 4.08
CA ASP A 133 -22.33 12.31 3.96
C ASP A 133 -22.41 11.39 2.73
N GLN A 134 -21.86 11.83 1.59
CA GLN A 134 -21.86 11.03 0.36
C GLN A 134 -21.03 9.74 0.48
N LEU A 135 -19.97 9.77 1.30
CA LEU A 135 -19.13 8.61 1.55
C LEU A 135 -19.52 7.83 2.81
N ASN A 136 -20.49 8.32 3.57
CA ASN A 136 -20.90 7.76 4.86
C ASN A 136 -19.71 7.55 5.82
N ILE A 137 -18.87 8.58 5.95
CA ILE A 137 -17.69 8.61 6.84
C ILE A 137 -17.81 9.73 7.88
N THR A 138 -17.07 9.60 8.98
CA THR A 138 -16.97 10.61 10.04
C THR A 138 -15.57 11.25 10.04
N GLU A 139 -15.40 12.31 10.84
CA GLU A 139 -14.11 13.00 11.02
C GLU A 139 -12.99 12.08 11.53
N GLU A 140 -13.34 10.96 12.15
CA GLU A 140 -12.40 9.95 12.64
C GLU A 140 -11.86 9.04 11.51
N ASP A 141 -12.53 9.02 10.35
CA ASP A 141 -12.05 8.22 9.23
C ASP A 141 -10.85 8.90 8.57
N PRO A 142 -9.73 8.19 8.33
CA PRO A 142 -8.55 8.75 7.67
C PRO A 142 -8.83 9.35 6.28
N LEU A 143 -9.89 8.92 5.60
CA LEU A 143 -10.30 9.48 4.32
C LEU A 143 -10.88 10.90 4.44
N PHE A 144 -11.41 11.28 5.63
CA PHE A 144 -12.02 12.58 5.85
C PHE A 144 -11.11 13.76 5.48
N GLN A 145 -9.81 13.63 5.69
CA GLN A 145 -8.84 14.68 5.34
C GLN A 145 -8.73 14.99 3.85
N TYR A 146 -9.29 14.13 2.97
CA TYR A 146 -9.18 14.25 1.50
C TYR A 146 -10.49 14.73 0.83
N ILE A 147 -11.60 14.78 1.54
CA ILE A 147 -12.88 15.22 0.97
C ILE A 147 -12.97 16.74 0.87
N SER A 148 -13.97 17.23 0.14
CA SER A 148 -14.24 18.67 -0.03
C SER A 148 -14.26 19.43 1.29
N GLY A 149 -13.52 20.53 1.36
CA GLY A 149 -13.45 21.39 2.55
C GLY A 149 -12.47 20.94 3.64
N SER A 150 -11.79 19.80 3.49
CA SER A 150 -10.82 19.28 4.46
C SER A 150 -9.38 19.69 4.13
N THR A 151 -8.43 19.24 4.96
CA THR A 151 -7.00 19.62 4.89
C THR A 151 -6.39 19.38 3.50
N TYR A 152 -6.68 18.24 2.88
CA TYR A 152 -6.22 17.86 1.53
C TYR A 152 -7.37 17.86 0.53
N GLY A 153 -8.45 18.60 0.80
CA GLY A 153 -9.70 18.59 0.03
C GLY A 153 -9.64 19.27 -1.34
N SER A 154 -8.49 19.72 -1.80
CA SER A 154 -8.30 20.24 -3.16
C SER A 154 -8.16 19.11 -4.18
N SER A 155 -8.44 19.40 -5.47
CA SER A 155 -8.27 18.44 -6.58
C SER A 155 -6.82 17.99 -6.78
N SER A 156 -5.86 18.72 -6.25
CA SER A 156 -4.46 18.33 -6.15
C SER A 156 -4.02 18.45 -4.69
N CYS A 157 -3.41 17.42 -4.16
CA CYS A 157 -2.96 17.39 -2.77
C CYS A 157 -1.54 16.85 -2.65
N MET A 158 -0.91 17.18 -1.54
CA MET A 158 0.46 16.80 -1.21
C MET A 158 0.47 16.24 0.23
N PRO A 159 -0.12 15.06 0.44
CA PRO A 159 -0.08 14.41 1.74
C PRO A 159 1.31 13.85 2.04
N LEU A 160 1.43 13.25 3.21
CA LEU A 160 2.57 12.43 3.57
C LEU A 160 2.33 11.01 3.04
N TYR A 161 3.17 10.55 2.12
CA TYR A 161 3.08 9.20 1.57
C TYR A 161 3.97 8.25 2.35
N ASN A 162 3.41 7.11 2.73
CA ASN A 162 4.09 6.01 3.41
C ASN A 162 3.90 4.71 2.63
N ASP A 163 4.75 3.73 2.91
CA ASP A 163 4.70 2.39 2.30
C ASP A 163 4.89 2.41 0.77
N VAL A 164 5.55 3.41 0.23
CA VAL A 164 5.77 3.56 -1.21
C VAL A 164 6.90 2.63 -1.66
N ALA A 165 6.60 1.72 -2.58
CA ALA A 165 7.63 0.87 -3.19
C ALA A 165 8.53 1.71 -4.10
N ILE A 166 9.84 1.67 -3.87
CA ILE A 166 10.84 2.43 -4.63
C ILE A 166 11.85 1.55 -5.35
N ALA A 167 12.00 0.28 -4.93
CA ALA A 167 12.81 -0.75 -5.58
C ALA A 167 12.34 -2.16 -5.18
#